data_0970d69227ba50790acf97912223482a
#
_entry.id   0970d69227ba50790acf97912223482a
#
_cell.length_a   1.000
_cell.length_b   1.000
_cell.length_c   1.000
_cell.angle_alpha   90.00
_cell.angle_beta   90.00
_cell.angle_gamma   90.00
#
_symmetry.space_group_name_H-M   'P 1'
#
loop_
_entity.id
_entity.type
_entity.pdbx_description
1 polymer ?
#
loop_
_entity_poly.entity_id
_entity_poly.type
_entity_poly.pdbx_seq_one_letter_code
_entity_poly.pdbx_strand_id
1 'polypeptide(L)'
;MRILISVQNIQALTVKIFALHVAGGRLVFPVRPRTVYAMNKTVIEVQVRAVLPTSGGCAVFLGNNDKVFIIYVDQTVGSAITMFMRHITKERPLTHDLMAHLLAALGARVERVIINDLKNATYYARMIIQVENELHQKKIIELDGRPSDCIAMAIQQKAPIYVGQDVWDEVDDMSDVLRKMEEEGLKADPEGEE
;
A
#
# COMPACT_ATOMS: atom_id res chain seq x y z
N MET A 1 -3.43 0.18 -14.99
CA MET A 1 -2.90 -0.84 -14.06
C MET A 1 -1.67 -1.46 -14.71
N ARG A 2 -0.51 -1.27 -14.11
CA ARG A 2 0.77 -1.79 -14.65
C ARG A 2 1.24 -2.91 -13.74
N ILE A 3 1.36 -4.11 -14.28
CA ILE A 3 1.87 -5.28 -13.55
C ILE A 3 3.36 -5.42 -13.86
N LEU A 4 4.21 -5.35 -12.84
CA LEU A 4 5.65 -5.59 -12.93
C LEU A 4 5.97 -6.96 -12.31
N ILE A 5 6.59 -7.80 -13.09
CA ILE A 5 7.02 -9.13 -12.64
C ILE A 5 8.54 -9.08 -12.44
N SER A 6 8.99 -9.25 -11.20
CA SER A 6 10.41 -9.36 -10.85
C SER A 6 10.73 -10.79 -10.42
N VAL A 7 11.74 -11.37 -11.05
CA VAL A 7 12.28 -12.70 -10.68
C VAL A 7 13.61 -12.43 -9.97
N GLN A 8 13.70 -12.72 -8.68
CA GLN A 8 14.97 -12.69 -7.97
C GLN A 8 15.84 -13.90 -8.34
N ASN A 9 17.04 -13.59 -8.77
CA ASN A 9 18.15 -14.42 -9.23
C ASN A 9 18.21 -14.65 -10.73
N ILE A 10 18.74 -13.66 -11.45
CA ILE A 10 19.55 -13.89 -12.64
C ILE A 10 20.42 -12.63 -12.83
N GLN A 11 21.72 -12.84 -12.94
CA GLN A 11 22.71 -11.87 -13.37
C GLN A 11 22.29 -11.20 -14.68
N ALA A 12 22.64 -9.92 -14.80
CA ALA A 12 22.36 -9.08 -15.94
C ALA A 12 22.35 -9.82 -17.29
N LEU A 13 21.17 -10.08 -17.82
CA LEU A 13 21.00 -10.48 -19.20
C LEU A 13 20.17 -9.42 -19.90
N THR A 14 20.86 -8.58 -20.66
CA THR A 14 20.25 -7.66 -21.61
C THR A 14 19.65 -8.47 -22.72
N VAL A 15 18.35 -8.73 -22.68
CA VAL A 15 17.65 -9.33 -23.83
C VAL A 15 16.93 -8.23 -24.58
N LYS A 16 17.54 -7.79 -25.68
CA LYS A 16 16.82 -7.10 -26.78
C LYS A 16 16.00 -8.16 -27.50
N ILE A 17 14.70 -8.20 -27.25
CA ILE A 17 13.79 -8.95 -28.12
C ILE A 17 12.93 -7.96 -28.89
N PHE A 18 13.35 -7.67 -30.12
CA PHE A 18 12.51 -7.17 -31.18
C PHE A 18 12.01 -8.41 -31.95
N ALA A 19 10.78 -8.77 -31.80
CA ALA A 19 10.11 -9.62 -32.77
C ALA A 19 8.62 -9.36 -32.71
N LEU A 20 8.13 -8.71 -33.76
CA LEU A 20 6.72 -8.66 -34.07
C LEU A 20 6.37 -10.01 -34.69
N HIS A 21 5.64 -10.85 -33.98
CA HIS A 21 5.14 -12.10 -34.52
C HIS A 21 3.62 -12.03 -34.61
N VAL A 22 3.09 -12.04 -35.84
CA VAL A 22 1.65 -12.19 -36.10
C VAL A 22 1.40 -13.68 -36.28
N ALA A 23 0.84 -14.33 -35.30
CA ALA A 23 0.29 -15.66 -35.46
C ALA A 23 -1.19 -15.65 -35.07
N GLY A 24 -2.06 -15.94 -36.02
CA GLY A 24 -3.46 -16.23 -35.74
C GLY A 24 -4.38 -15.04 -35.47
N GLY A 25 -4.23 -13.90 -36.14
CA GLY A 25 -5.28 -12.86 -36.18
C GLY A 25 -5.59 -12.13 -34.86
N ARG A 26 -4.79 -12.26 -33.81
CA ARG A 26 -4.92 -11.54 -32.53
C ARG A 26 -3.76 -10.58 -32.38
N LEU A 27 -4.04 -9.30 -32.22
CA LEU A 27 -3.07 -8.27 -31.86
C LEU A 27 -2.56 -8.55 -30.46
N VAL A 28 -1.34 -9.08 -30.35
CA VAL A 28 -0.61 -9.19 -29.10
C VAL A 28 0.22 -7.92 -28.96
N PHE A 29 -0.19 -7.02 -28.08
CA PHE A 29 0.61 -5.85 -27.76
C PHE A 29 1.87 -6.28 -27.01
N PRO A 30 3.07 -5.90 -27.46
CA PRO A 30 4.29 -6.19 -26.72
C PRO A 30 4.25 -5.45 -25.39
N VAL A 31 4.22 -6.20 -24.29
CA VAL A 31 4.48 -5.65 -22.97
C VAL A 31 5.95 -5.20 -22.98
N ARG A 32 6.20 -3.91 -23.07
CA ARG A 32 7.57 -3.38 -22.96
C ARG A 32 8.11 -3.74 -21.56
N PRO A 33 9.21 -4.48 -21.44
CA PRO A 33 9.86 -4.64 -20.18
C PRO A 33 10.38 -3.26 -19.74
N ARG A 34 9.79 -2.71 -18.71
CA ARG A 34 10.31 -1.49 -18.09
C ARG A 34 11.55 -1.91 -17.32
N THR A 35 12.68 -1.34 -17.68
CA THR A 35 13.96 -1.52 -16.99
C THR A 35 13.73 -1.47 -15.49
N VAL A 36 14.00 -2.59 -14.82
CA VAL A 36 13.98 -2.66 -13.36
C VAL A 36 15.23 -1.90 -12.90
N TYR A 37 15.05 -0.64 -12.58
CA TYR A 37 16.03 0.05 -11.75
C TYR A 37 15.87 -0.54 -10.36
N ALA A 38 16.75 -1.46 -10.01
CA ALA A 38 17.03 -1.80 -8.62
C ALA A 38 17.69 -0.56 -7.99
N MET A 39 16.91 0.46 -7.70
CA MET A 39 17.34 1.49 -6.79
C MET A 39 17.22 0.87 -5.41
N ASN A 40 18.34 0.65 -4.74
CA ASN A 40 18.42 0.47 -3.28
C ASN A 40 18.00 1.81 -2.64
N LYS A 41 16.72 2.20 -2.79
CA LYS A 41 16.17 3.32 -2.05
C LYS A 41 15.98 2.83 -0.63
N THR A 42 16.59 3.53 0.31
CA THR A 42 16.31 3.35 1.73
C THR A 42 14.81 3.56 1.96
N VAL A 43 14.20 2.68 2.72
CA VAL A 43 12.79 2.77 3.09
C VAL A 43 12.68 2.78 4.61
N ILE A 44 11.70 3.51 5.11
CA ILE A 44 11.41 3.67 6.52
C ILE A 44 10.11 2.93 6.82
N GLU A 45 10.12 2.08 7.82
CA GLU A 45 8.91 1.41 8.29
C GLU A 45 8.03 2.39 9.05
N VAL A 46 6.73 2.38 8.74
CA VAL A 46 5.73 3.23 9.37
C VAL A 46 4.49 2.42 9.71
N GLN A 47 3.70 2.97 10.62
CA GLN A 47 2.41 2.40 11.01
C GLN A 47 1.32 3.45 10.88
N VAL A 48 0.07 3.03 10.69
CA VAL A 48 -1.08 3.91 10.84
C VAL A 48 -1.26 4.19 12.33
N ARG A 49 -1.10 5.46 12.69
CA ARG A 49 -1.22 5.95 14.09
C ARG A 49 -2.67 6.29 14.44
N ALA A 50 -3.36 6.96 13.51
CA ALA A 50 -4.75 7.34 13.67
C ALA A 50 -5.44 7.52 12.31
N VAL A 51 -6.77 7.43 12.30
CA VAL A 51 -7.62 7.80 11.17
C VAL A 51 -8.71 8.71 11.72
N LEU A 52 -8.69 9.96 11.30
CA LEU A 52 -9.61 10.99 11.79
C LEU A 52 -10.52 11.48 10.67
N PRO A 53 -11.83 11.63 10.92
CA PRO A 53 -12.75 12.17 9.94
C PRO A 53 -12.45 13.64 9.65
N THR A 54 -12.65 14.06 8.40
CA THR A 54 -12.56 15.45 7.95
C THR A 54 -13.80 15.81 7.16
N SER A 55 -13.98 17.08 6.81
CA SER A 55 -15.12 17.54 6.01
C SER A 55 -15.19 16.93 4.60
N GLY A 56 -14.06 16.44 4.06
CA GLY A 56 -13.97 15.88 2.70
C GLY A 56 -13.54 14.41 2.64
N GLY A 57 -13.45 13.71 3.78
CA GLY A 57 -12.98 12.31 3.84
C GLY A 57 -12.35 11.98 5.17
N CYS A 58 -11.19 11.32 5.15
CA CYS A 58 -10.44 10.99 6.35
C CYS A 58 -8.97 11.41 6.21
N ALA A 59 -8.37 11.84 7.32
CA ALA A 59 -6.94 12.02 7.47
C ALA A 59 -6.33 10.76 8.09
N VAL A 60 -5.47 10.08 7.34
CA VAL A 60 -4.73 8.90 7.81
C VAL A 60 -3.35 9.38 8.27
N PHE A 61 -3.09 9.26 9.55
CA PHE A 61 -1.79 9.58 10.16
C PHE A 61 -0.88 8.37 10.07
N LEU A 62 0.23 8.52 9.38
CA LEU A 62 1.24 7.49 9.15
C LEU A 62 2.56 7.95 9.73
N GLY A 63 3.26 7.07 10.42
CA GLY A 63 4.57 7.41 10.95
C GLY A 63 5.15 6.37 11.88
N ASN A 64 6.28 6.73 12.47
CA ASN A 64 6.96 5.99 13.51
C ASN A 64 7.12 6.87 14.77
N ASN A 65 8.10 6.58 15.60
CA ASN A 65 8.33 7.37 16.83
C ASN A 65 9.02 8.72 16.56
N ASP A 66 9.64 8.88 15.38
CA ASP A 66 10.42 10.06 15.04
C ASP A 66 9.58 11.12 14.35
N LYS A 67 8.62 10.70 13.50
CA LYS A 67 7.84 11.60 12.66
C LYS A 67 6.51 10.97 12.26
N VAL A 68 5.47 11.80 12.16
CA VAL A 68 4.14 11.43 11.63
C VAL A 68 3.76 12.39 10.50
N PHE A 69 3.18 11.87 9.43
CA PHE A 69 2.65 12.66 8.34
C PHE A 69 1.23 12.23 7.99
N ILE A 70 0.53 12.99 7.14
CA ILE A 70 -0.87 12.76 6.82
C ILE A 70 -1.03 12.42 5.34
N ILE A 71 -1.88 11.43 5.07
CA ILE A 71 -2.45 11.18 3.74
C ILE A 71 -3.96 11.34 3.84
N TYR A 72 -4.53 12.23 3.02
CA TYR A 72 -5.97 12.39 2.91
C TYR A 72 -6.55 11.32 1.98
N VAL A 73 -7.60 10.68 2.43
CA VAL A 73 -8.28 9.58 1.73
C VAL A 73 -9.79 9.83 1.69
N ASP A 74 -10.49 9.18 0.75
CA ASP A 74 -11.94 9.26 0.74
C ASP A 74 -12.56 8.55 1.96
N GLN A 75 -13.80 8.95 2.31
CA GLN A 75 -14.50 8.47 3.50
C GLN A 75 -14.66 6.94 3.49
N THR A 76 -14.91 6.34 2.33
CA THR A 76 -15.16 4.90 2.21
C THR A 76 -13.93 4.08 2.58
N VAL A 77 -12.77 4.47 2.04
CA VAL A 77 -11.52 3.78 2.34
C VAL A 77 -11.04 4.09 3.75
N GLY A 78 -11.18 5.33 4.22
CA GLY A 78 -10.87 5.69 5.61
C GLY A 78 -11.67 4.88 6.63
N SER A 79 -12.97 4.68 6.37
CA SER A 79 -13.82 3.81 7.19
C SER A 79 -13.36 2.35 7.15
N ALA A 80 -12.98 1.83 5.98
CA ALA A 80 -12.46 0.47 5.85
C ALA A 80 -11.16 0.29 6.66
N ILE A 81 -10.22 1.23 6.57
CA ILE A 81 -8.97 1.25 7.34
C ILE A 81 -9.28 1.21 8.84
N THR A 82 -10.20 2.08 9.31
CA THR A 82 -10.62 2.13 10.71
C THR A 82 -11.20 0.79 11.19
N MET A 83 -12.08 0.17 10.38
CA MET A 83 -12.65 -1.15 10.71
C MET A 83 -11.59 -2.23 10.84
N PHE A 84 -10.59 -2.24 9.93
CA PHE A 84 -9.49 -3.20 9.99
C PHE A 84 -8.60 -2.97 11.22
N MET A 85 -8.27 -1.73 11.54
CA MET A 85 -7.48 -1.39 12.73
C MET A 85 -8.16 -1.82 14.03
N ARG A 86 -9.49 -1.64 14.10
CA ARG A 86 -10.30 -1.97 15.28
C ARG A 86 -10.80 -3.42 15.30
N HIS A 87 -10.43 -4.23 14.31
CA HIS A 87 -10.88 -5.63 14.17
C HIS A 87 -12.40 -5.78 14.21
N ILE A 88 -13.13 -4.82 13.63
CA ILE A 88 -14.60 -4.84 13.62
C ILE A 88 -15.08 -5.97 12.71
N THR A 89 -15.90 -6.87 13.28
CA THR A 89 -16.55 -7.94 12.53
C THR A 89 -17.63 -7.35 11.63
N LYS A 90 -17.62 -7.78 10.36
CA LYS A 90 -18.57 -7.34 9.34
C LYS A 90 -19.48 -8.49 8.93
N GLU A 91 -20.75 -8.21 8.69
CA GLU A 91 -21.70 -9.23 8.20
C GLU A 91 -21.34 -9.71 6.79
N ARG A 92 -20.83 -8.82 5.96
CA ARG A 92 -20.42 -9.11 4.58
C ARG A 92 -19.02 -8.56 4.29
N PRO A 93 -18.23 -9.25 3.45
CA PRO A 93 -16.91 -8.77 3.05
C PRO A 93 -17.01 -7.42 2.32
N LEU A 94 -16.15 -6.48 2.68
CA LEU A 94 -15.91 -5.25 1.92
C LEU A 94 -15.03 -5.55 0.69
N THR A 95 -14.83 -4.56 -0.17
CA THR A 95 -14.00 -4.69 -1.38
C THR A 95 -12.58 -5.20 -1.06
N HIS A 96 -11.94 -4.64 -0.02
CA HIS A 96 -10.60 -5.06 0.39
C HIS A 96 -10.57 -6.48 0.97
N ASP A 97 -11.64 -6.90 1.68
CA ASP A 97 -11.76 -8.30 2.14
C ASP A 97 -11.92 -9.25 0.94
N LEU A 98 -12.72 -8.88 -0.06
CA LEU A 98 -12.87 -9.66 -1.28
C LEU A 98 -11.54 -9.79 -2.03
N MET A 99 -10.77 -8.69 -2.14
CA MET A 99 -9.43 -8.72 -2.73
C MET A 99 -8.49 -9.64 -1.96
N ALA A 100 -8.52 -9.59 -0.63
CA ALA A 100 -7.71 -10.47 0.22
C ALA A 100 -8.08 -11.95 0.03
N HIS A 101 -9.37 -12.27 -0.02
CA HIS A 101 -9.85 -13.63 -0.30
C HIS A 101 -9.43 -14.10 -1.69
N LEU A 102 -9.49 -13.22 -2.71
CA LEU A 102 -9.02 -13.53 -4.05
C LEU A 102 -7.53 -13.83 -4.08
N LEU A 103 -6.71 -13.01 -3.43
CA LEU A 103 -5.27 -13.25 -3.30
C LEU A 103 -5.00 -14.59 -2.63
N ALA A 104 -5.66 -14.87 -1.51
CA ALA A 104 -5.51 -16.13 -0.78
C ALA A 104 -5.89 -17.34 -1.64
N ALA A 105 -7.01 -17.26 -2.39
CA ALA A 105 -7.45 -18.31 -3.30
C ALA A 105 -6.45 -18.58 -4.44
N LEU A 106 -5.62 -17.60 -4.80
CA LEU A 106 -4.55 -17.71 -5.79
C LEU A 106 -3.17 -18.07 -5.19
N GLY A 107 -3.10 -18.43 -3.92
CA GLY A 107 -1.84 -18.69 -3.24
C GLY A 107 -0.95 -17.45 -3.09
N ALA A 108 -1.58 -16.26 -3.06
CA ALA A 108 -0.90 -14.99 -2.99
C ALA A 108 -1.22 -14.24 -1.70
N ARG A 109 -0.29 -13.37 -1.29
CA ARG A 109 -0.48 -12.48 -0.14
C ARG A 109 0.23 -11.15 -0.37
N VAL A 110 -0.21 -10.12 0.29
CA VAL A 110 0.55 -8.87 0.37
C VAL A 110 1.77 -9.11 1.26
N GLU A 111 2.96 -8.94 0.70
CA GLU A 111 4.22 -9.04 1.44
C GLU A 111 4.52 -7.74 2.17
N ARG A 112 4.36 -6.61 1.48
CA ARG A 112 4.55 -5.25 2.01
C ARG A 112 3.94 -4.21 1.08
N VAL A 113 3.79 -3.02 1.60
CA VAL A 113 3.40 -1.82 0.85
C VAL A 113 4.51 -0.78 0.94
N ILE A 114 4.75 -0.03 -0.13
CA ILE A 114 5.75 1.03 -0.17
C ILE A 114 5.08 2.29 -0.73
N ILE A 115 5.03 3.36 0.05
CA ILE A 115 4.70 4.70 -0.44
C ILE A 115 6.00 5.25 -1.02
N ASN A 116 6.10 5.26 -2.35
CA ASN A 116 7.39 5.36 -3.04
C ASN A 116 7.65 6.69 -3.74
N ASP A 117 6.66 7.56 -3.81
CA ASP A 117 6.79 8.83 -4.50
C ASP A 117 5.74 9.85 -4.03
N LEU A 118 6.09 11.14 -4.09
CA LEU A 118 5.21 12.29 -3.86
C LEU A 118 5.45 13.28 -5.00
N LYS A 119 4.42 13.60 -5.78
CA LYS A 119 4.51 14.53 -6.91
C LYS A 119 3.27 15.38 -6.97
N ASN A 120 3.45 16.70 -7.00
CA ASN A 120 2.34 17.64 -7.07
C ASN A 120 1.27 17.35 -6.01
N ALA A 121 1.69 17.16 -4.77
CA ALA A 121 0.84 16.79 -3.62
C ALA A 121 0.07 15.45 -3.80
N THR A 122 0.48 14.61 -4.75
CA THR A 122 -0.11 13.29 -4.98
C THR A 122 0.88 12.20 -4.56
N TYR A 123 0.49 11.40 -3.59
CA TYR A 123 1.26 10.24 -3.17
C TYR A 123 1.06 9.07 -4.12
N TYR A 124 2.12 8.31 -4.34
CA TYR A 124 2.13 7.07 -5.12
C TYR A 124 2.56 5.91 -4.23
N ALA A 125 1.96 4.76 -4.44
CA ALA A 125 2.28 3.57 -3.67
C ALA A 125 2.39 2.32 -4.55
N ARG A 126 3.12 1.35 -4.04
CA ARG A 126 3.27 0.03 -4.62
C ARG A 126 2.93 -1.03 -3.60
N MET A 127 2.16 -1.99 -4.04
CA MET A 127 1.85 -3.19 -3.29
C MET A 127 2.73 -4.33 -3.80
N ILE A 128 3.51 -4.91 -2.91
CA ILE A 128 4.37 -6.05 -3.22
C ILE A 128 3.62 -7.31 -2.81
N ILE A 129 3.32 -8.14 -3.78
CA ILE A 129 2.57 -9.38 -3.61
C ILE A 129 3.51 -10.55 -3.80
N GLN A 130 3.55 -11.45 -2.83
CA GLN A 130 4.21 -12.74 -2.96
C GLN A 130 3.17 -13.78 -3.38
N VAL A 131 3.49 -14.53 -4.43
CA VAL A 131 2.74 -15.72 -4.87
C VAL A 131 3.61 -16.94 -4.66
N GLU A 132 3.06 -18.00 -4.10
CA GLU A 132 3.73 -19.27 -3.95
C GLU A 132 2.94 -20.35 -4.70
N ASN A 133 3.60 -21.12 -5.57
CA ASN A 133 2.98 -22.19 -6.30
C ASN A 133 3.10 -23.54 -5.54
N GLU A 134 2.48 -24.61 -6.05
CA GLU A 134 2.50 -25.95 -5.50
C GLU A 134 3.92 -26.55 -5.37
N LEU A 135 4.87 -26.02 -6.11
CA LEU A 135 6.29 -26.42 -6.07
C LEU A 135 7.12 -25.54 -5.11
N HIS A 136 6.46 -24.76 -4.24
CA HIS A 136 7.09 -23.80 -3.31
C HIS A 136 7.99 -22.75 -3.98
N GLN A 137 7.77 -22.49 -5.29
CA GLN A 137 8.46 -21.42 -5.98
C GLN A 137 7.76 -20.09 -5.69
N LYS A 138 8.53 -19.12 -5.24
CA LYS A 138 8.05 -17.79 -4.90
C LYS A 138 8.22 -16.83 -6.08
N LYS A 139 7.16 -16.10 -6.37
CA LYS A 139 7.15 -15.03 -7.36
C LYS A 139 6.74 -13.74 -6.68
N ILE A 140 7.46 -12.68 -6.96
CA ILE A 140 7.13 -11.32 -6.48
C ILE A 140 6.47 -10.56 -7.61
N ILE A 141 5.32 -9.96 -7.31
CA ILE A 141 4.55 -9.10 -8.21
C ILE A 141 4.47 -7.73 -7.57
N GLU A 142 4.80 -6.71 -8.33
CA GLU A 142 4.71 -5.32 -7.92
C GLU A 142 3.54 -4.66 -8.64
N LEU A 143 2.58 -4.15 -7.87
CA LEU A 143 1.40 -3.45 -8.37
C LEU A 143 1.46 -1.97 -7.98
N ASP A 144 1.21 -1.09 -8.95
CA ASP A 144 0.94 0.31 -8.72
C ASP A 144 -0.49 0.47 -8.21
N GLY A 145 -0.67 1.22 -7.15
CA GLY A 145 -1.98 1.44 -6.52
C GLY A 145 -2.07 2.78 -5.80
N ARG A 146 -3.29 3.21 -5.49
CA ARG A 146 -3.46 4.39 -4.65
C ARG A 146 -2.95 4.07 -3.24
N PRO A 147 -2.27 5.01 -2.57
CA PRO A 147 -1.82 4.81 -1.19
C PRO A 147 -2.93 4.32 -0.26
N SER A 148 -4.14 4.90 -0.38
CA SER A 148 -5.30 4.53 0.43
C SER A 148 -5.65 3.04 0.33
N ASP A 149 -5.72 2.50 -0.89
CA ASP A 149 -6.05 1.09 -1.12
C ASP A 149 -4.92 0.18 -0.66
N CYS A 150 -3.68 0.58 -0.93
CA CYS A 150 -2.49 -0.15 -0.49
C CYS A 150 -2.41 -0.23 1.04
N ILE A 151 -2.66 0.87 1.76
CA ILE A 151 -2.70 0.93 3.22
C ILE A 151 -3.82 0.03 3.76
N ALA A 152 -5.04 0.13 3.20
CA ALA A 152 -6.16 -0.71 3.61
C ALA A 152 -5.85 -2.20 3.49
N MET A 153 -5.24 -2.61 2.35
CA MET A 153 -4.81 -4.00 2.13
C MET A 153 -3.68 -4.42 3.07
N ALA A 154 -2.72 -3.53 3.35
CA ALA A 154 -1.63 -3.81 4.28
C ALA A 154 -2.16 -4.10 5.69
N ILE A 155 -3.05 -3.24 6.21
CA ILE A 155 -3.65 -3.41 7.54
C ILE A 155 -4.50 -4.68 7.58
N GLN A 156 -5.34 -4.90 6.57
CA GLN A 156 -6.20 -6.07 6.48
C GLN A 156 -5.39 -7.38 6.52
N GLN A 157 -4.22 -7.45 5.88
CA GLN A 157 -3.36 -8.63 5.84
C GLN A 157 -2.20 -8.59 6.86
N LYS A 158 -2.13 -7.57 7.71
CA LYS A 158 -1.04 -7.36 8.68
C LYS A 158 0.33 -7.31 8.00
N ALA A 159 0.39 -6.75 6.81
CA ALA A 159 1.62 -6.53 6.06
C ALA A 159 2.28 -5.21 6.48
N PRO A 160 3.61 -5.12 6.53
CA PRO A 160 4.31 -3.88 6.87
C PRO A 160 4.13 -2.81 5.79
N ILE A 161 4.12 -1.56 6.25
CA ILE A 161 4.04 -0.37 5.40
C ILE A 161 5.38 0.36 5.48
N TYR A 162 5.93 0.70 4.34
CA TYR A 162 7.17 1.45 4.20
C TYR A 162 6.95 2.75 3.44
N VAL A 163 7.80 3.71 3.70
CA VAL A 163 7.87 4.99 2.98
C VAL A 163 9.27 5.14 2.41
N GLY A 164 9.39 5.54 1.15
CA GLY A 164 10.68 5.86 0.54
C GLY A 164 11.32 7.06 1.24
N GLN A 165 12.66 7.02 1.41
CA GLN A 165 13.40 8.09 2.08
C GLN A 165 13.10 9.46 1.48
N ASP A 166 13.05 9.57 0.15
CA ASP A 166 12.77 10.83 -0.55
C ASP A 166 11.41 11.43 -0.12
N VAL A 167 10.37 10.57 0.02
CA VAL A 167 9.03 10.99 0.48
C VAL A 167 9.08 11.37 1.95
N TRP A 168 9.77 10.58 2.77
CA TRP A 168 9.91 10.84 4.19
C TRP A 168 10.57 12.18 4.49
N ASP A 169 11.59 12.55 3.71
CA ASP A 169 12.30 13.81 3.86
C ASP A 169 11.46 15.01 3.40
N GLU A 170 10.56 14.81 2.42
CA GLU A 170 9.73 15.87 1.84
C GLU A 170 8.47 16.19 2.66
N VAL A 171 7.89 15.20 3.37
CA VAL A 171 6.63 15.40 4.10
C VAL A 171 6.85 16.19 5.39
N ASP A 172 5.86 17.01 5.75
CA ASP A 172 5.86 17.75 7.00
C ASP A 172 5.61 16.84 8.21
N ASP A 173 6.23 17.19 9.35
CA ASP A 173 5.97 16.50 10.60
C ASP A 173 4.67 17.00 11.26
N MET A 174 3.72 16.10 11.42
CA MET A 174 2.42 16.35 12.02
C MET A 174 2.25 15.71 13.41
N SER A 175 3.36 15.32 14.03
CA SER A 175 3.34 14.68 15.37
C SER A 175 2.67 15.55 16.42
N ASP A 176 2.94 16.86 16.43
CA ASP A 176 2.31 17.81 17.35
C ASP A 176 0.80 17.98 17.11
N VAL A 177 0.38 17.91 15.85
CA VAL A 177 -1.04 17.98 15.49
C VAL A 177 -1.77 16.75 15.99
N LEU A 178 -1.21 15.56 15.77
CA LEU A 178 -1.78 14.30 16.26
C LEU A 178 -1.91 14.33 17.79
N ARG A 179 -0.84 14.70 18.50
CA ARG A 179 -0.84 14.78 19.97
C ARG A 179 -1.94 15.72 20.50
N LYS A 180 -2.10 16.91 19.92
CA LYS A 180 -3.15 17.85 20.33
C LYS A 180 -4.55 17.27 20.13
N MET A 181 -4.78 16.58 19.00
CA MET A 181 -6.07 15.95 18.72
C MET A 181 -6.37 14.80 19.68
N GLU A 182 -5.35 14.01 20.05
CA GLU A 182 -5.48 12.95 21.07
C GLU A 182 -5.80 13.54 22.45
N GLU A 183 -5.15 14.62 22.85
CA GLU A 183 -5.40 15.32 24.11
C GLU A 183 -6.81 15.95 24.15
N GLU A 184 -7.28 16.50 23.03
CA GLU A 184 -8.63 17.06 22.90
C GLU A 184 -9.69 15.96 22.89
N GLY A 185 -9.45 14.85 22.20
CA GLY A 185 -10.32 13.67 22.18
C GLY A 185 -10.48 13.03 23.56
N LEU A 186 -9.39 12.93 24.32
CA LEU A 186 -9.43 12.46 25.71
C LEU A 186 -10.20 13.39 26.66
N LYS A 187 -10.31 14.69 26.34
CA LYS A 187 -11.10 15.64 27.12
C LYS A 187 -12.59 15.65 26.74
N ALA A 188 -12.91 15.17 25.55
CA ALA A 188 -14.30 15.11 25.04
C ALA A 188 -15.06 13.85 25.51
N ASP A 189 -14.36 12.82 26.00
CA ASP A 189 -14.93 11.59 26.59
C ASP A 189 -14.60 11.49 28.10
N PRO A 190 -15.15 12.36 28.97
CA PRO A 190 -14.86 12.29 30.41
C PRO A 190 -15.69 11.22 31.15
N GLU A 191 -16.63 10.54 30.53
CA GLU A 191 -17.45 9.53 31.20
C GLU A 191 -17.76 8.36 30.25
N GLY A 192 -16.93 7.30 30.33
CA GLY A 192 -17.38 5.98 29.98
C GLY A 192 -18.43 5.58 31.00
N GLU A 193 -19.71 5.77 30.67
CA GLU A 193 -20.81 5.24 31.48
C GLU A 193 -20.76 3.70 31.52
N GLU A 194 -20.94 3.20 32.73
CA GLU A 194 -21.03 1.82 33.22
C GLU A 194 -21.96 0.88 32.42
#